data_d65c78a47162e75ee85cd88fd4f50b31
#
_entry.id   d65c78a47162e75ee85cd88fd4f50b31
#
_cell.length_a   1.000
_cell.length_b   1.000
_cell.length_c   1.000
_cell.angle_alpha   90.00
_cell.angle_beta   90.00
_cell.angle_gamma   90.00
#
_symmetry.space_group_name_H-M   'P 1'
#
loop_
_entity.id
_entity.type
_entity.pdbx_description
1 polymer ?
#
loop_
_entity_poly.entity_id
_entity_poly.type
_entity_poly.pdbx_seq_one_letter_code
_entity_poly.pdbx_strand_id
1 'polypeptide(L)'
;MKPTDIRVTSASVHFLPVTMRVPLKFGPETVTSVSCLRVKVGVTDRSGRNAEGWGETPLSVSWVWPSTLGVGERLRRMEEFSRKLAKELVSSGLEGHPMEIGADFIHGPLAATLKAANTEAGGPEMPYLGSLVAFSAFDIAIHDAFGNLLGKDVYETYGPEFMSRDLSAFIQAEDGSGIDFRGRYPQDYLVREAPRTLPVWHLVGGVDALEASDLTGSEPKDEHPLLLADWIQRDGLKCLKVKLRGTDAAWDYERMARVGRIGLTNGVRWLSADFNCTVQDPAYVNAITDRLLADEPEIYARTLYVEQPFPYDLEAHQIDVRSVSARKPLFLDESAHDWEFVRLGRRLGWSGVALKTCKTQTGALLSLCWAKAHGMPLMVQDLTNPMLAIIPHVRLAAHAGTIQGVECNAMQFYPDASVIEERVHPGLYRRRGGVVDLSTLRGSGFGYRVDEIGRKLPEAS
;
A
#
# COMPACT_ATOMS: atom_id res chain seq x y z
N MET A 1 27.16 -15.24 1.19
CA MET A 1 26.59 -15.30 -0.17
C MET A 1 26.11 -16.72 -0.44
N LYS A 2 24.94 -16.87 -1.05
CA LYS A 2 24.28 -18.15 -1.35
C LYS A 2 24.45 -18.50 -2.84
N PRO A 3 24.38 -19.77 -3.23
CA PRO A 3 24.37 -20.15 -4.66
C PRO A 3 23.18 -19.55 -5.42
N THR A 4 22.10 -19.28 -4.70
CA THR A 4 20.85 -18.70 -5.21
C THR A 4 20.86 -17.16 -5.27
N ASP A 5 21.92 -16.49 -4.80
CA ASP A 5 22.03 -15.04 -4.89
C ASP A 5 21.93 -14.60 -6.35
N ILE A 6 21.09 -13.60 -6.61
CA ILE A 6 20.81 -13.08 -7.95
C ILE A 6 21.42 -11.69 -8.14
N ARG A 7 21.62 -11.34 -9.40
CA ARG A 7 21.83 -9.95 -9.84
C ARG A 7 20.85 -9.60 -10.94
N VAL A 8 20.45 -8.33 -11.01
CA VAL A 8 19.57 -7.84 -12.08
C VAL A 8 20.39 -7.64 -13.35
N THR A 9 19.94 -8.21 -14.47
CA THR A 9 20.61 -8.15 -15.77
C THR A 9 19.88 -7.28 -16.79
N SER A 10 18.59 -7.06 -16.61
CA SER A 10 17.77 -6.18 -17.45
C SER A 10 16.59 -5.63 -16.67
N ALA A 11 16.14 -4.46 -17.07
CA ALA A 11 14.91 -3.85 -16.58
C ALA A 11 14.23 -3.07 -17.72
N SER A 12 12.93 -3.26 -17.88
CA SER A 12 12.09 -2.49 -18.81
C SER A 12 10.87 -1.92 -18.10
N VAL A 13 10.44 -0.75 -18.50
CA VAL A 13 9.32 -0.03 -17.90
C VAL A 13 8.22 0.23 -18.93
N HIS A 14 6.98 0.08 -18.49
CA HIS A 14 5.78 0.34 -19.27
C HIS A 14 4.84 1.20 -18.44
N PHE A 15 4.27 2.25 -19.04
CA PHE A 15 3.31 3.12 -18.39
C PHE A 15 1.91 2.84 -18.92
N LEU A 16 1.00 2.47 -18.03
CA LEU A 16 -0.37 2.12 -18.35
C LEU A 16 -1.30 3.18 -17.76
N PRO A 17 -1.81 4.12 -18.58
CA PRO A 17 -2.76 5.11 -18.09
C PRO A 17 -4.11 4.45 -17.78
N VAL A 18 -4.69 4.81 -16.66
CA VAL A 18 -6.00 4.34 -16.21
C VAL A 18 -6.86 5.54 -15.83
N THR A 19 -8.07 5.61 -16.38
CA THR A 19 -9.04 6.65 -16.05
C THR A 19 -10.03 6.14 -15.01
N MET A 20 -10.33 6.96 -14.01
CA MET A 20 -11.34 6.63 -13.00
C MET A 20 -12.75 6.80 -13.54
N ARG A 21 -13.64 5.88 -13.19
CA ARG A 21 -15.08 5.94 -13.45
C ARG A 21 -15.74 7.08 -12.66
N VAL A 22 -15.34 7.24 -11.42
CA VAL A 22 -15.76 8.31 -10.52
C VAL A 22 -14.53 8.94 -9.89
N PRO A 23 -14.55 10.26 -9.60
CA PRO A 23 -13.43 10.92 -8.94
C PRO A 23 -13.19 10.36 -7.55
N LEU A 24 -11.93 10.19 -7.15
CA LEU A 24 -11.53 9.92 -5.77
C LEU A 24 -11.11 11.22 -5.09
N LYS A 25 -11.80 11.58 -4.01
CA LYS A 25 -11.47 12.73 -3.16
C LYS A 25 -10.87 12.27 -1.85
N PHE A 26 -9.65 12.71 -1.56
CA PHE A 26 -8.98 12.54 -0.25
C PHE A 26 -8.17 13.81 0.07
N GLY A 27 -8.20 14.26 1.31
CA GLY A 27 -7.58 15.53 1.69
C GLY A 27 -7.97 16.66 0.71
N PRO A 28 -7.03 17.49 0.25
CA PRO A 28 -7.28 18.56 -0.72
C PRO A 28 -7.39 18.04 -2.18
N GLU A 29 -6.94 16.82 -2.46
CA GLU A 29 -6.75 16.30 -3.81
C GLU A 29 -8.02 15.64 -4.37
N THR A 30 -8.21 15.78 -5.69
CA THR A 30 -9.22 15.05 -6.47
C THR A 30 -8.53 14.36 -7.63
N VAL A 31 -8.60 13.03 -7.65
CA VAL A 31 -7.93 12.19 -8.65
C VAL A 31 -8.97 11.64 -9.63
N THR A 32 -8.69 11.75 -10.91
CA THR A 32 -9.55 11.25 -12.00
C THR A 32 -8.83 10.25 -12.91
N SER A 33 -7.52 10.13 -12.78
CA SER A 33 -6.70 9.18 -13.54
C SER A 33 -5.40 8.90 -12.81
N VAL A 34 -4.76 7.78 -13.16
CA VAL A 34 -3.44 7.39 -12.66
C VAL A 34 -2.66 6.71 -13.79
N SER A 35 -1.33 6.82 -13.79
CA SER A 35 -0.44 6.01 -14.63
C SER A 35 0.12 4.88 -13.80
N CYS A 36 -0.11 3.62 -14.17
CA CYS A 36 0.50 2.48 -13.51
C CYS A 36 1.86 2.20 -14.16
N LEU A 37 2.90 2.18 -13.35
CA LEU A 37 4.24 1.74 -13.73
C LEU A 37 4.30 0.22 -13.63
N ARG A 38 4.40 -0.47 -14.77
CA ARG A 38 4.67 -1.90 -14.85
C ARG A 38 6.12 -2.13 -15.24
N VAL A 39 6.80 -2.94 -14.47
CA VAL A 39 8.23 -3.25 -14.64
C VAL A 39 8.40 -4.74 -14.92
N LYS A 40 9.31 -5.05 -15.85
CA LYS A 40 9.83 -6.39 -16.06
C LYS A 40 11.31 -6.38 -15.78
N VAL A 41 11.80 -7.28 -14.93
CA VAL A 41 13.23 -7.47 -14.69
C VAL A 41 13.67 -8.84 -15.13
N GLY A 42 14.92 -8.93 -15.68
CA GLY A 42 15.62 -10.17 -15.84
C GLY A 42 16.69 -10.31 -14.77
N VAL A 43 16.82 -11.50 -14.21
CA VAL A 43 17.83 -11.83 -13.20
C VAL A 43 18.64 -13.05 -13.60
N THR A 44 19.88 -13.14 -13.09
CA THR A 44 20.72 -14.34 -13.20
C THR A 44 21.26 -14.69 -11.83
N ASP A 45 21.33 -15.99 -11.51
CA ASP A 45 21.98 -16.45 -10.29
C ASP A 45 23.47 -16.81 -10.55
N ARG A 46 24.16 -17.20 -9.48
CA ARG A 46 25.57 -17.57 -9.54
C ARG A 46 25.87 -18.84 -10.36
N SER A 47 24.86 -19.68 -10.61
CA SER A 47 24.97 -20.87 -11.46
C SER A 47 24.70 -20.57 -12.94
N GLY A 48 24.30 -19.33 -13.28
CA GLY A 48 23.97 -18.91 -14.63
C GLY A 48 22.52 -19.21 -15.04
N ARG A 49 21.65 -19.61 -14.11
CA ARG A 49 20.22 -19.74 -14.38
C ARG A 49 19.60 -18.34 -14.49
N ASN A 50 18.67 -18.18 -15.41
CA ASN A 50 17.99 -16.92 -15.66
C ASN A 50 16.50 -17.06 -15.39
N ALA A 51 15.88 -15.97 -14.92
CA ALA A 51 14.44 -15.85 -14.84
C ALA A 51 14.01 -14.39 -15.05
N GLU A 52 12.72 -14.21 -15.28
CA GLU A 52 12.09 -12.90 -15.39
C GLU A 52 11.04 -12.76 -14.29
N GLY A 53 10.79 -11.52 -13.87
CA GLY A 53 9.75 -11.19 -12.91
C GLY A 53 9.07 -9.87 -13.23
N TRP A 54 7.89 -9.70 -12.70
CA TRP A 54 7.04 -8.57 -12.93
C TRP A 54 6.69 -7.84 -11.63
N GLY A 55 6.54 -6.53 -11.73
CA GLY A 55 6.01 -5.69 -10.66
C GLY A 55 5.19 -4.55 -11.23
N GLU A 56 4.25 -4.06 -10.46
CA GLU A 56 3.41 -2.95 -10.87
C GLU A 56 3.02 -2.09 -9.68
N THR A 57 2.98 -0.77 -9.91
CA THR A 57 2.54 0.20 -8.90
C THR A 57 1.87 1.39 -9.59
N PRO A 58 0.70 1.87 -9.11
CA PRO A 58 0.14 3.15 -9.55
C PRO A 58 1.03 4.31 -9.09
N LEU A 59 1.43 5.19 -10.02
CA LEU A 59 2.16 6.41 -9.72
C LEU A 59 1.18 7.48 -9.20
N SER A 60 0.73 7.32 -7.96
CA SER A 60 -0.29 8.18 -7.34
C SER A 60 0.29 9.55 -6.92
N VAL A 61 0.60 10.40 -7.88
CA VAL A 61 1.33 11.66 -7.67
C VAL A 61 0.66 12.59 -6.66
N SER A 62 -0.66 12.62 -6.60
CA SER A 62 -1.40 13.44 -5.65
C SER A 62 -1.23 12.96 -4.20
N TRP A 63 -1.05 11.67 -4.01
CA TRP A 63 -0.83 11.09 -2.68
C TRP A 63 0.63 11.21 -2.22
N VAL A 64 1.58 10.93 -3.12
CA VAL A 64 3.01 10.88 -2.77
C VAL A 64 3.70 12.23 -2.81
N TRP A 65 3.17 13.18 -3.56
CA TRP A 65 3.84 14.47 -3.83
C TRP A 65 2.87 15.65 -3.80
N PRO A 66 2.26 15.97 -2.64
CA PRO A 66 1.54 17.23 -2.49
C PRO A 66 2.44 18.41 -2.86
N SER A 67 2.05 19.22 -3.85
CA SER A 67 2.93 20.24 -4.41
C SER A 67 2.16 21.33 -5.13
N THR A 68 2.79 22.49 -5.33
CA THR A 68 2.32 23.55 -6.20
C THR A 68 2.48 23.24 -7.69
N LEU A 69 3.26 22.19 -8.03
CA LEU A 69 3.37 21.71 -9.41
C LEU A 69 2.08 21.04 -9.86
N GLY A 70 1.70 21.26 -11.12
CA GLY A 70 0.57 20.58 -11.73
C GLY A 70 0.73 19.06 -11.75
N VAL A 71 -0.39 18.32 -11.68
CA VAL A 71 -0.41 16.84 -11.67
C VAL A 71 0.36 16.25 -12.85
N GLY A 72 0.15 16.78 -14.06
CA GLY A 72 0.84 16.31 -15.26
C GLY A 72 2.35 16.45 -15.22
N GLU A 73 2.86 17.55 -14.65
CA GLU A 73 4.31 17.75 -14.49
C GLU A 73 4.90 16.81 -13.42
N ARG A 74 4.22 16.63 -12.29
CA ARG A 74 4.61 15.66 -11.26
C ARG A 74 4.67 14.25 -11.83
N LEU A 75 3.66 13.84 -12.62
CA LEU A 75 3.61 12.53 -13.26
C LEU A 75 4.79 12.37 -14.26
N ARG A 76 5.01 13.33 -15.12
CA ARG A 76 6.12 13.29 -16.07
C ARG A 76 7.47 13.11 -15.36
N ARG A 77 7.72 13.84 -14.27
CA ARG A 77 8.95 13.71 -13.48
C ARG A 77 9.06 12.33 -12.82
N MET A 78 7.99 11.76 -12.30
CA MET A 78 8.00 10.40 -11.74
C MET A 78 8.24 9.34 -12.82
N GLU A 79 7.69 9.50 -14.02
CA GLU A 79 7.96 8.58 -15.14
C GLU A 79 9.42 8.67 -15.61
N GLU A 80 9.97 9.87 -15.73
CA GLU A 80 11.40 10.08 -16.05
C GLU A 80 12.31 9.48 -14.98
N PHE A 81 11.95 9.69 -13.71
CA PHE A 81 12.65 9.09 -12.59
C PHE A 81 12.63 7.56 -12.66
N SER A 82 11.49 6.96 -12.99
CA SER A 82 11.35 5.50 -13.17
C SER A 82 12.26 4.97 -14.30
N ARG A 83 12.41 5.71 -15.42
CA ARG A 83 13.37 5.34 -16.48
C ARG A 83 14.83 5.42 -16.02
N LYS A 84 15.16 6.40 -15.15
CA LYS A 84 16.50 6.49 -14.54
C LYS A 84 16.74 5.30 -13.60
N LEU A 85 15.75 4.94 -12.78
CA LEU A 85 15.83 3.78 -11.89
C LEU A 85 16.07 2.45 -12.63
N ALA A 86 15.46 2.25 -13.80
CA ALA A 86 15.68 1.04 -14.60
C ALA A 86 17.16 0.89 -14.99
N LYS A 87 17.82 1.98 -15.39
CA LYS A 87 19.25 1.98 -15.73
C LYS A 87 20.13 1.79 -14.50
N GLU A 88 19.80 2.54 -13.43
CA GLU A 88 20.57 2.49 -12.18
C GLU A 88 20.52 1.11 -11.53
N LEU A 89 19.36 0.45 -11.52
CA LEU A 89 19.21 -0.88 -10.97
C LEU A 89 20.12 -1.92 -11.67
N VAL A 90 20.16 -1.89 -13.01
CA VAL A 90 21.03 -2.79 -13.79
C VAL A 90 22.50 -2.48 -13.59
N SER A 91 22.87 -1.18 -13.53
CA SER A 91 24.27 -0.75 -13.39
C SER A 91 24.79 -0.86 -11.96
N SER A 92 23.92 -0.96 -10.96
CA SER A 92 24.32 -1.04 -9.54
C SER A 92 25.19 -2.24 -9.21
N GLY A 93 25.06 -3.33 -9.97
CA GLY A 93 25.80 -4.56 -9.74
C GLY A 93 25.51 -5.25 -8.41
N LEU A 94 24.45 -4.84 -7.71
CA LEU A 94 24.03 -5.45 -6.44
C LEU A 94 23.69 -6.93 -6.64
N GLU A 95 24.13 -7.76 -5.70
CA GLU A 95 23.95 -9.21 -5.73
C GLU A 95 23.51 -9.72 -4.36
N GLY A 96 22.54 -10.62 -4.33
CA GLY A 96 22.02 -11.21 -3.09
C GLY A 96 20.62 -11.75 -3.23
N HIS A 97 19.97 -11.98 -2.09
CA HIS A 97 18.54 -12.20 -2.01
C HIS A 97 17.77 -10.89 -2.34
N PRO A 98 16.55 -10.92 -2.92
CA PRO A 98 15.75 -9.71 -3.19
C PRO A 98 15.68 -8.71 -2.04
N MET A 99 15.44 -9.16 -0.81
CA MET A 99 15.46 -8.31 0.40
C MET A 99 16.80 -7.58 0.58
N GLU A 100 17.92 -8.25 0.26
CA GLU A 100 19.26 -7.69 0.40
C GLU A 100 19.54 -6.65 -0.68
N ILE A 101 19.16 -6.97 -1.93
CA ILE A 101 19.25 -6.04 -3.07
C ILE A 101 18.36 -4.83 -2.83
N GLY A 102 17.10 -5.05 -2.43
CA GLY A 102 16.12 -3.97 -2.19
C GLY A 102 16.59 -3.02 -1.08
N ALA A 103 17.04 -3.55 0.07
CA ALA A 103 17.55 -2.74 1.16
C ALA A 103 18.79 -1.94 0.77
N ASP A 104 19.76 -2.57 0.13
CA ASP A 104 20.99 -1.90 -0.29
C ASP A 104 20.72 -0.84 -1.37
N PHE A 105 19.77 -1.10 -2.28
CA PHE A 105 19.37 -0.14 -3.30
C PHE A 105 18.65 1.07 -2.69
N ILE A 106 17.73 0.85 -1.75
CA ILE A 106 16.98 1.92 -1.06
C ILE A 106 17.94 2.85 -0.32
N HIS A 107 18.88 2.30 0.46
CA HIS A 107 19.80 3.09 1.28
C HIS A 107 20.96 3.72 0.50
N GLY A 108 21.23 3.29 -0.71
CA GLY A 108 22.31 3.81 -1.55
C GLY A 108 21.83 4.45 -2.85
N PRO A 109 21.71 3.67 -3.95
CA PRO A 109 21.41 4.20 -5.29
C PRO A 109 20.12 5.00 -5.38
N LEU A 110 19.03 4.58 -4.70
CA LEU A 110 17.75 5.29 -4.74
C LEU A 110 17.87 6.72 -4.20
N ALA A 111 18.49 6.88 -3.03
CA ALA A 111 18.68 8.19 -2.40
C ALA A 111 19.57 9.10 -3.26
N ALA A 112 20.63 8.55 -3.84
CA ALA A 112 21.52 9.30 -4.74
C ALA A 112 20.81 9.75 -6.02
N THR A 113 20.02 8.86 -6.63
CA THR A 113 19.24 9.13 -7.85
C THR A 113 18.16 10.17 -7.60
N LEU A 114 17.47 10.09 -6.44
CA LEU A 114 16.47 11.10 -6.05
C LEU A 114 17.10 12.48 -5.90
N LYS A 115 18.22 12.58 -5.18
CA LYS A 115 18.95 13.83 -4.99
C LYS A 115 19.38 14.44 -6.33
N ALA A 116 19.94 13.63 -7.23
CA ALA A 116 20.35 14.06 -8.56
C ALA A 116 19.17 14.56 -9.39
N ALA A 117 18.05 13.81 -9.39
CA ALA A 117 16.84 14.17 -10.14
C ALA A 117 16.22 15.48 -9.63
N ASN A 118 16.15 15.68 -8.31
CA ASN A 118 15.64 16.91 -7.71
C ASN A 118 16.54 18.11 -8.04
N THR A 119 17.86 17.93 -7.98
CA THR A 119 18.82 18.98 -8.35
C THR A 119 18.70 19.38 -9.83
N GLU A 120 18.57 18.40 -10.73
CA GLU A 120 18.44 18.63 -12.19
C GLU A 120 17.11 19.32 -12.53
N ALA A 121 16.02 18.90 -11.90
CA ALA A 121 14.68 19.43 -12.19
C ALA A 121 14.47 20.86 -11.64
N GLY A 122 15.09 21.19 -10.51
CA GLY A 122 14.86 22.44 -9.77
C GLY A 122 13.42 22.60 -9.29
N GLY A 123 13.17 23.64 -8.49
CA GLY A 123 11.83 23.93 -7.95
C GLY A 123 11.39 22.93 -6.87
N PRO A 124 10.07 22.68 -6.73
CA PRO A 124 9.57 21.76 -5.73
C PRO A 124 10.11 20.33 -5.93
N GLU A 125 10.73 19.80 -4.87
CA GLU A 125 11.38 18.50 -4.88
C GLU A 125 10.36 17.35 -4.81
N MET A 126 10.65 16.25 -5.51
CA MET A 126 9.96 14.99 -5.30
C MET A 126 10.35 14.44 -3.93
N PRO A 127 9.37 14.14 -3.04
CA PRO A 127 9.66 13.62 -1.72
C PRO A 127 10.16 12.17 -1.77
N TYR A 128 10.81 11.74 -0.68
CA TYR A 128 11.32 10.37 -0.54
C TYR A 128 10.24 9.32 -0.76
N LEU A 129 9.01 9.52 -0.24
CA LEU A 129 7.88 8.64 -0.49
C LEU A 129 7.59 8.45 -2.00
N GLY A 130 7.72 9.53 -2.80
CA GLY A 130 7.57 9.44 -4.26
C GLY A 130 8.61 8.53 -4.92
N SER A 131 9.87 8.59 -4.43
CA SER A 131 10.94 7.71 -4.92
C SER A 131 10.72 6.25 -4.54
N LEU A 132 10.22 5.97 -3.34
CA LEU A 132 9.85 4.61 -2.92
C LEU A 132 8.73 4.03 -3.78
N VAL A 133 7.70 4.84 -4.08
CA VAL A 133 6.60 4.40 -4.95
C VAL A 133 7.09 4.10 -6.36
N ALA A 134 7.95 4.94 -6.93
CA ALA A 134 8.55 4.65 -8.24
C ALA A 134 9.43 3.39 -8.22
N PHE A 135 10.21 3.17 -7.15
CA PHE A 135 11.07 1.99 -7.03
C PHE A 135 10.28 0.71 -6.70
N SER A 136 9.11 0.81 -6.08
CA SER A 136 8.36 -0.37 -5.60
C SER A 136 8.05 -1.39 -6.69
N ALA A 137 7.74 -0.94 -7.92
CA ALA A 137 7.50 -1.85 -9.04
C ALA A 137 8.74 -2.67 -9.42
N PHE A 138 9.94 -2.08 -9.29
CA PHE A 138 11.21 -2.78 -9.52
C PHE A 138 11.50 -3.77 -8.40
N ASP A 139 11.37 -3.34 -7.15
CA ASP A 139 11.58 -4.19 -5.98
C ASP A 139 10.65 -5.41 -6.01
N ILE A 140 9.36 -5.21 -6.27
CA ILE A 140 8.39 -6.30 -6.45
C ILE A 140 8.81 -7.23 -7.60
N ALA A 141 9.27 -6.69 -8.74
CA ALA A 141 9.70 -7.49 -9.88
C ALA A 141 10.94 -8.35 -9.58
N ILE A 142 11.88 -7.85 -8.77
CA ILE A 142 13.05 -8.63 -8.32
C ILE A 142 12.60 -9.80 -7.44
N HIS A 143 11.67 -9.56 -6.51
CA HIS A 143 11.10 -10.62 -5.65
C HIS A 143 10.37 -11.68 -6.47
N ASP A 144 9.58 -11.27 -7.46
CA ASP A 144 8.87 -12.18 -8.36
C ASP A 144 9.85 -13.04 -9.19
N ALA A 145 10.86 -12.38 -9.78
CA ALA A 145 11.90 -13.05 -10.57
C ALA A 145 12.64 -14.10 -9.74
N PHE A 146 12.93 -13.83 -8.47
CA PHE A 146 13.60 -14.77 -7.58
C PHE A 146 12.73 -16.00 -7.30
N GLY A 147 11.45 -15.81 -6.98
CA GLY A 147 10.51 -16.90 -6.83
C GLY A 147 10.40 -17.74 -8.11
N ASN A 148 10.33 -17.08 -9.28
CA ASN A 148 10.26 -17.73 -10.58
C ASN A 148 11.54 -18.53 -10.88
N LEU A 149 12.74 -18.00 -10.55
CA LEU A 149 14.01 -18.68 -10.70
C LEU A 149 14.08 -19.99 -9.91
N LEU A 150 13.50 -19.98 -8.70
CA LEU A 150 13.50 -21.12 -7.79
C LEU A 150 12.32 -22.08 -8.01
N GLY A 151 11.32 -21.69 -8.81
CA GLY A 151 10.07 -22.42 -8.95
C GLY A 151 9.25 -22.46 -7.63
N LYS A 152 9.40 -21.44 -6.79
CA LYS A 152 8.79 -21.34 -5.46
C LYS A 152 7.89 -20.12 -5.33
N ASP A 153 6.93 -20.21 -4.44
CA ASP A 153 6.22 -19.04 -3.91
C ASP A 153 7.25 -18.09 -3.25
N VAL A 154 7.16 -16.79 -3.53
CA VAL A 154 8.13 -15.82 -3.00
C VAL A 154 8.16 -15.80 -1.48
N TYR A 155 7.03 -16.02 -0.80
CA TYR A 155 6.95 -16.04 0.66
C TYR A 155 7.62 -17.27 1.30
N GLU A 156 7.94 -18.30 0.53
CA GLU A 156 8.77 -19.44 0.98
C GLU A 156 10.27 -19.13 0.97
N THR A 157 10.67 -17.97 0.45
CA THR A 157 12.10 -17.63 0.26
C THR A 157 12.68 -16.72 1.35
N TYR A 158 11.87 -16.20 2.26
CA TYR A 158 12.28 -15.23 3.28
C TYR A 158 12.90 -15.85 4.53
N GLY A 159 13.78 -16.84 4.36
CA GLY A 159 14.39 -17.56 5.46
C GLY A 159 15.89 -17.80 5.27
N PRO A 160 16.56 -18.43 6.28
CA PRO A 160 18.01 -18.66 6.28
C PRO A 160 18.50 -19.57 5.16
N GLU A 161 17.60 -20.32 4.51
CA GLU A 161 17.94 -21.14 3.34
C GLU A 161 18.40 -20.27 2.17
N PHE A 162 17.72 -19.13 1.96
CA PHE A 162 17.92 -18.25 0.79
C PHE A 162 18.61 -16.93 1.13
N MET A 163 18.40 -16.38 2.33
CA MET A 163 18.99 -15.11 2.76
C MET A 163 20.37 -15.32 3.39
N SER A 164 21.35 -14.50 3.02
CA SER A 164 22.71 -14.48 3.60
C SER A 164 22.78 -13.61 4.85
N ARG A 165 21.93 -12.61 4.96
CA ARG A 165 21.83 -11.66 6.07
C ARG A 165 20.55 -11.90 6.85
N ASP A 166 20.62 -11.90 8.18
CA ASP A 166 19.46 -11.91 9.07
C ASP A 166 18.91 -10.49 9.27
N LEU A 167 17.79 -10.37 9.99
CA LEU A 167 17.13 -9.08 10.19
C LEU A 167 17.99 -8.06 10.93
N SER A 168 18.98 -8.48 11.73
CA SER A 168 19.88 -7.54 12.44
C SER A 168 20.76 -6.71 11.52
N ALA A 169 20.92 -7.14 10.26
CA ALA A 169 21.63 -6.39 9.23
C ALA A 169 20.79 -5.23 8.65
N PHE A 170 19.49 -5.21 8.87
CA PHE A 170 18.55 -4.27 8.23
C PHE A 170 17.79 -3.41 9.23
N ILE A 171 17.45 -3.96 10.39
CA ILE A 171 16.59 -3.28 11.39
C ILE A 171 17.21 -3.37 12.79
N GLN A 172 16.92 -2.36 13.60
CA GLN A 172 17.37 -2.28 14.98
C GLN A 172 16.17 -2.26 15.93
N ALA A 173 16.25 -3.03 17.00
CA ALA A 173 15.23 -3.01 18.03
C ALA A 173 15.21 -1.67 18.79
N GLU A 174 14.09 -1.38 19.45
CA GLU A 174 14.01 -0.25 20.39
C GLU A 174 14.91 -0.52 21.59
N ASP A 175 15.66 0.49 22.01
CA ASP A 175 16.56 0.37 23.16
C ASP A 175 15.81 -0.07 24.42
N GLY A 176 16.37 -1.06 25.12
CA GLY A 176 15.77 -1.60 26.35
C GLY A 176 14.56 -2.51 26.14
N SER A 177 14.16 -2.78 24.88
CA SER A 177 13.00 -3.66 24.57
C SER A 177 13.24 -5.14 24.87
N GLY A 178 14.49 -5.58 24.98
CA GLY A 178 14.86 -6.99 25.09
C GLY A 178 14.68 -7.78 23.79
N ILE A 179 14.38 -7.12 22.67
CA ILE A 179 14.21 -7.74 21.35
C ILE A 179 15.59 -7.88 20.69
N ASP A 180 15.83 -9.05 20.07
CA ASP A 180 17.05 -9.33 19.32
C ASP A 180 16.69 -9.87 17.93
N PHE A 181 17.16 -9.20 16.88
CA PHE A 181 16.95 -9.61 15.50
C PHE A 181 18.06 -10.52 14.96
N ARG A 182 19.12 -10.80 15.72
CA ARG A 182 20.17 -11.74 15.30
C ARG A 182 19.62 -13.15 15.17
N GLY A 183 19.92 -13.77 14.02
CA GLY A 183 19.41 -15.09 13.66
C GLY A 183 17.91 -15.13 13.37
N ARG A 184 17.24 -13.96 13.25
CA ARG A 184 15.85 -13.84 12.86
C ARG A 184 15.74 -13.45 11.39
N TYR A 185 14.70 -13.99 10.74
CA TYR A 185 14.41 -13.77 9.33
C TYR A 185 12.94 -13.35 9.17
N PRO A 186 12.54 -12.76 8.04
CA PRO A 186 11.13 -12.38 7.85
C PRO A 186 10.15 -13.53 8.03
N GLN A 187 10.50 -14.76 7.66
CA GLN A 187 9.67 -15.96 7.89
C GLN A 187 9.23 -16.15 9.35
N ASP A 188 10.02 -15.65 10.33
CA ASP A 188 9.71 -15.79 11.76
C ASP A 188 8.53 -14.90 12.18
N TYR A 189 8.21 -13.90 11.37
CA TYR A 189 7.15 -12.91 11.59
C TYR A 189 5.97 -13.06 10.63
N LEU A 190 6.11 -13.86 9.58
CA LEU A 190 5.05 -14.10 8.61
C LEU A 190 4.07 -15.18 9.10
N VAL A 191 2.82 -15.09 8.65
CA VAL A 191 1.83 -16.16 8.86
C VAL A 191 2.25 -17.37 8.02
N ARG A 192 2.38 -18.53 8.65
CA ARG A 192 2.85 -19.76 8.00
C ARG A 192 1.85 -20.30 6.98
N GLU A 193 0.57 -20.32 7.35
CA GLU A 193 -0.52 -20.78 6.48
C GLU A 193 -1.36 -19.57 6.08
N ALA A 194 -1.09 -19.03 4.90
CA ALA A 194 -1.82 -17.88 4.38
C ALA A 194 -3.30 -18.24 4.15
N PRO A 195 -4.25 -17.41 4.59
CA PRO A 195 -5.67 -17.65 4.35
C PRO A 195 -5.98 -17.55 2.85
N ARG A 196 -6.92 -18.37 2.39
CA ARG A 196 -7.37 -18.34 0.98
C ARG A 196 -8.28 -17.16 0.67
N THR A 197 -8.92 -16.59 1.68
CA THR A 197 -9.80 -15.42 1.55
C THR A 197 -9.46 -14.39 2.61
N LEU A 198 -9.59 -13.12 2.26
CA LEU A 198 -9.38 -12.01 3.18
C LEU A 198 -10.63 -11.13 3.21
N PRO A 199 -11.15 -10.75 4.39
CA PRO A 199 -12.14 -9.69 4.51
C PRO A 199 -11.64 -8.42 3.81
N VAL A 200 -12.53 -7.73 3.09
CA VAL A 200 -12.15 -6.56 2.31
C VAL A 200 -12.72 -5.28 2.90
N TRP A 201 -11.90 -4.24 2.94
CA TRP A 201 -12.31 -2.88 3.27
C TRP A 201 -12.68 -2.12 2.00
N HIS A 202 -13.82 -1.44 2.08
CA HIS A 202 -14.31 -0.53 1.04
C HIS A 202 -14.05 0.92 1.47
N LEU A 203 -13.42 1.68 0.59
CA LEU A 203 -13.16 3.09 0.81
C LEU A 203 -14.43 3.90 0.51
N VAL A 204 -14.81 4.77 1.44
CA VAL A 204 -15.85 5.77 1.26
C VAL A 204 -15.18 7.13 1.09
N GLY A 205 -15.04 7.56 -0.15
CA GLY A 205 -14.34 8.80 -0.51
C GLY A 205 -15.07 10.05 -0.05
N GLY A 206 -14.37 11.18 0.01
CA GLY A 206 -14.93 12.45 0.51
C GLY A 206 -16.07 13.02 -0.33
N VAL A 207 -16.25 12.57 -1.57
CA VAL A 207 -17.33 12.98 -2.50
C VAL A 207 -18.24 11.84 -2.94
N ASP A 208 -18.05 10.63 -2.39
CA ASP A 208 -18.91 9.50 -2.72
C ASP A 208 -20.32 9.75 -2.22
N ALA A 209 -21.32 9.47 -3.07
CA ALA A 209 -22.72 9.56 -2.72
C ALA A 209 -23.09 8.48 -1.69
N LEU A 210 -23.63 8.89 -0.56
CA LEU A 210 -24.10 7.98 0.47
C LEU A 210 -25.56 7.59 0.23
N GLU A 211 -26.38 8.56 -0.16
CA GLU A 211 -27.82 8.45 -0.35
C GLU A 211 -28.25 9.13 -1.64
N ALA A 212 -29.47 8.88 -2.10
CA ALA A 212 -30.00 9.43 -3.35
C ALA A 212 -29.99 10.96 -3.40
N SER A 213 -30.13 11.62 -2.24
CA SER A 213 -30.03 13.08 -2.14
C SER A 213 -28.64 13.65 -2.45
N ASP A 214 -27.61 12.83 -2.42
CA ASP A 214 -26.23 13.25 -2.71
C ASP A 214 -25.93 13.20 -4.22
N LEU A 215 -26.82 12.61 -5.05
CA LEU A 215 -26.63 12.50 -6.49
C LEU A 215 -26.87 13.83 -7.19
N THR A 216 -26.03 14.16 -8.15
CA THR A 216 -26.06 15.41 -8.93
C THR A 216 -26.75 15.25 -10.27
N GLY A 217 -26.95 14.00 -10.74
CA GLY A 217 -27.48 13.66 -12.06
C GLY A 217 -26.40 13.58 -13.16
N SER A 218 -25.13 13.83 -12.81
CA SER A 218 -23.98 13.73 -13.73
C SER A 218 -23.19 12.43 -13.59
N GLU A 219 -23.61 11.56 -12.68
CA GLU A 219 -22.96 10.30 -12.41
C GLU A 219 -22.98 9.34 -13.62
N PRO A 220 -22.01 8.40 -13.71
CA PRO A 220 -22.00 7.40 -14.77
C PRO A 220 -23.31 6.60 -14.80
N LYS A 221 -23.80 6.33 -16.01
CA LYS A 221 -24.98 5.48 -16.25
C LYS A 221 -24.53 4.10 -16.70
N ASP A 222 -24.01 3.34 -15.78
CA ASP A 222 -23.50 1.98 -16.00
C ASP A 222 -24.10 1.01 -14.95
N GLU A 223 -23.63 -0.23 -14.91
CA GLU A 223 -24.13 -1.27 -14.00
C GLU A 223 -23.49 -1.23 -12.60
N HIS A 224 -22.54 -0.33 -12.35
CA HIS A 224 -21.86 -0.25 -11.06
C HIS A 224 -22.64 0.62 -10.06
N PRO A 225 -22.66 0.25 -8.79
CA PRO A 225 -23.32 1.04 -7.76
C PRO A 225 -22.78 2.48 -7.68
N LEU A 226 -23.64 3.38 -7.26
CA LEU A 226 -23.30 4.77 -6.92
C LEU A 226 -23.46 5.01 -5.41
N LEU A 227 -24.51 4.44 -4.80
CA LEU A 227 -24.83 4.65 -3.41
C LEU A 227 -24.10 3.65 -2.50
N LEU A 228 -23.77 4.10 -1.30
CA LEU A 228 -23.05 3.28 -0.32
C LEU A 228 -23.80 1.99 0.04
N ALA A 229 -25.13 2.06 0.25
CA ALA A 229 -25.93 0.88 0.56
C ALA A 229 -25.88 -0.17 -0.57
N ASP A 230 -25.91 0.26 -1.83
CA ASP A 230 -25.86 -0.63 -2.99
C ASP A 230 -24.49 -1.33 -3.11
N TRP A 231 -23.40 -0.59 -2.84
CA TRP A 231 -22.07 -1.17 -2.75
C TRP A 231 -21.98 -2.24 -1.66
N ILE A 232 -22.51 -1.94 -0.46
CA ILE A 232 -22.51 -2.89 0.67
C ILE A 232 -23.28 -4.15 0.31
N GLN A 233 -24.45 -4.02 -0.28
CA GLN A 233 -25.32 -5.15 -0.64
C GLN A 233 -24.71 -5.98 -1.77
N ARG A 234 -24.28 -5.34 -2.86
CA ARG A 234 -23.72 -6.06 -4.02
C ARG A 234 -22.48 -6.88 -3.67
N ASP A 235 -21.55 -6.27 -2.93
CA ASP A 235 -20.28 -6.89 -2.61
C ASP A 235 -20.29 -7.66 -1.27
N GLY A 236 -21.36 -7.51 -0.45
CA GLY A 236 -21.46 -8.14 0.87
C GLY A 236 -20.50 -7.54 1.91
N LEU A 237 -20.21 -6.25 1.78
CA LEU A 237 -19.15 -5.57 2.55
C LEU A 237 -19.41 -5.61 4.05
N LYS A 238 -18.34 -5.79 4.82
CA LYS A 238 -18.36 -5.82 6.29
C LYS A 238 -17.44 -4.78 6.93
N CYS A 239 -16.59 -4.13 6.14
CA CYS A 239 -15.61 -3.17 6.61
C CYS A 239 -15.63 -1.93 5.70
N LEU A 240 -15.71 -0.74 6.29
CA LEU A 240 -15.69 0.55 5.57
C LEU A 240 -14.59 1.46 6.12
N LYS A 241 -13.80 2.04 5.22
CA LYS A 241 -12.82 3.10 5.51
C LYS A 241 -13.40 4.44 5.09
N VAL A 242 -13.54 5.38 6.02
CA VAL A 242 -14.18 6.68 5.80
C VAL A 242 -13.14 7.76 5.62
N LYS A 243 -13.10 8.40 4.45
CA LYS A 243 -12.25 9.57 4.20
C LYS A 243 -12.85 10.82 4.82
N LEU A 244 -12.03 11.52 5.59
CA LEU A 244 -12.34 12.74 6.31
C LEU A 244 -11.52 13.92 5.76
N ARG A 245 -11.90 15.15 6.14
CA ARG A 245 -11.24 16.37 5.66
C ARG A 245 -10.12 16.86 6.56
N GLY A 246 -10.29 16.67 7.90
CA GLY A 246 -9.37 17.18 8.91
C GLY A 246 -9.37 18.71 9.07
N THR A 247 -10.30 19.41 8.41
CA THR A 247 -10.40 20.89 8.40
C THR A 247 -11.78 21.41 8.79
N ASP A 248 -12.75 20.50 8.94
CA ASP A 248 -14.15 20.81 9.32
C ASP A 248 -14.67 19.69 10.25
N ALA A 249 -14.52 19.89 11.55
CA ALA A 249 -14.88 18.88 12.55
C ALA A 249 -16.37 18.54 12.55
N ALA A 250 -17.26 19.47 12.20
CA ALA A 250 -18.69 19.22 12.12
C ALA A 250 -19.00 18.29 10.93
N TRP A 251 -18.39 18.55 9.78
CA TRP A 251 -18.53 17.71 8.60
C TRP A 251 -17.94 16.32 8.82
N ASP A 252 -16.73 16.23 9.42
CA ASP A 252 -16.04 14.98 9.67
C ASP A 252 -16.84 14.08 10.64
N TYR A 253 -17.38 14.67 11.71
CA TYR A 253 -18.28 13.96 12.61
C TYR A 253 -19.53 13.45 11.88
N GLU A 254 -20.23 14.33 11.14
CA GLU A 254 -21.46 13.95 10.43
C GLU A 254 -21.17 12.90 9.35
N ARG A 255 -20.03 12.98 8.63
CA ARG A 255 -19.63 11.97 7.65
C ARG A 255 -19.45 10.60 8.31
N MET A 256 -18.76 10.53 9.46
CA MET A 256 -18.61 9.29 10.22
C MET A 256 -19.95 8.75 10.71
N ALA A 257 -20.82 9.60 11.24
CA ALA A 257 -22.12 9.22 11.75
C ALA A 257 -23.05 8.69 10.63
N ARG A 258 -23.14 9.41 9.48
CA ARG A 258 -23.96 8.97 8.33
C ARG A 258 -23.47 7.64 7.76
N VAL A 259 -22.17 7.53 7.48
CA VAL A 259 -21.58 6.27 6.96
C VAL A 259 -21.77 5.14 7.96
N GLY A 260 -21.59 5.40 9.24
CA GLY A 260 -21.80 4.42 10.31
C GLY A 260 -23.25 3.93 10.37
N ARG A 261 -24.24 4.83 10.39
CA ARG A 261 -25.67 4.47 10.40
C ARG A 261 -26.07 3.64 9.19
N ILE A 262 -25.67 4.05 7.95
CA ILE A 262 -25.92 3.30 6.73
C ILE A 262 -25.23 1.93 6.81
N GLY A 263 -23.97 1.89 7.24
CA GLY A 263 -23.20 0.67 7.36
C GLY A 263 -23.84 -0.31 8.33
N LEU A 264 -24.17 0.11 9.55
CA LEU A 264 -24.78 -0.74 10.58
C LEU A 264 -26.13 -1.31 10.12
N THR A 265 -26.98 -0.48 9.51
CA THR A 265 -28.28 -0.92 8.96
C THR A 265 -28.10 -1.99 7.88
N ASN A 266 -26.99 -1.97 7.12
CA ASN A 266 -26.69 -2.94 6.05
C ASN A 266 -25.71 -4.05 6.49
N GLY A 267 -25.47 -4.21 7.81
CA GLY A 267 -24.71 -5.34 8.37
C GLY A 267 -23.19 -5.21 8.26
N VAL A 268 -22.68 -3.98 8.13
CA VAL A 268 -21.25 -3.65 8.29
C VAL A 268 -20.86 -3.85 9.76
N ARG A 269 -19.67 -4.37 9.99
CA ARG A 269 -19.17 -4.70 11.32
C ARG A 269 -18.09 -3.75 11.81
N TRP A 270 -17.28 -3.21 10.89
CA TRP A 270 -16.10 -2.44 11.23
C TRP A 270 -15.98 -1.18 10.38
N LEU A 271 -15.48 -0.13 11.02
CA LEU A 271 -15.21 1.17 10.43
C LEU A 271 -13.77 1.58 10.72
N SER A 272 -13.21 2.44 9.90
CA SER A 272 -12.01 3.23 10.21
C SER A 272 -12.17 4.65 9.70
N ALA A 273 -11.46 5.59 10.33
CA ALA A 273 -11.46 7.00 9.94
C ALA A 273 -10.08 7.38 9.41
N ASP A 274 -10.01 8.00 8.25
CA ASP A 274 -8.75 8.38 7.61
C ASP A 274 -8.75 9.87 7.22
N PHE A 275 -7.80 10.62 7.77
CA PHE A 275 -7.66 12.05 7.60
C PHE A 275 -6.59 12.48 6.59
N ASN A 276 -5.78 11.57 6.09
CA ASN A 276 -4.72 11.82 5.10
C ASN A 276 -3.85 13.05 5.42
N CYS A 277 -3.23 13.08 6.60
CA CYS A 277 -2.26 14.08 7.05
C CYS A 277 -2.78 15.52 7.19
N THR A 278 -4.09 15.76 7.28
CA THR A 278 -4.66 17.11 7.22
C THR A 278 -4.80 17.80 8.57
N VAL A 279 -4.73 17.07 9.68
CA VAL A 279 -4.92 17.60 11.04
C VAL A 279 -3.57 18.06 11.61
N GLN A 280 -3.60 19.17 12.38
CA GLN A 280 -2.39 19.71 13.02
C GLN A 280 -2.39 19.54 14.55
N ASP A 281 -3.57 19.36 15.17
CA ASP A 281 -3.73 19.31 16.62
C ASP A 281 -4.49 18.04 17.03
N PRO A 282 -3.93 17.19 17.92
CA PRO A 282 -4.63 16.04 18.51
C PRO A 282 -6.01 16.36 19.08
N ALA A 283 -6.24 17.57 19.61
CA ALA A 283 -7.52 18.00 20.14
C ALA A 283 -8.66 17.91 19.11
N TYR A 284 -8.36 18.13 17.82
CA TYR A 284 -9.34 17.99 16.73
C TYR A 284 -9.89 16.57 16.62
N VAL A 285 -9.01 15.57 16.59
CA VAL A 285 -9.40 14.16 16.50
C VAL A 285 -10.10 13.70 17.79
N ASN A 286 -9.59 14.17 18.95
CA ASN A 286 -10.16 13.87 20.25
C ASN A 286 -11.61 14.37 20.33
N ALA A 287 -11.91 15.59 19.88
CA ALA A 287 -13.25 16.16 19.91
C ALA A 287 -14.24 15.33 19.06
N ILE A 288 -13.81 14.86 17.88
CA ILE A 288 -14.68 14.02 17.02
C ILE A 288 -14.90 12.64 17.66
N THR A 289 -13.85 12.01 18.18
CA THR A 289 -13.96 10.68 18.80
C THR A 289 -14.76 10.71 20.10
N ASP A 290 -14.59 11.75 20.94
CA ASP A 290 -15.36 11.92 22.18
C ASP A 290 -16.84 12.17 21.86
N ARG A 291 -17.14 12.96 20.83
CA ARG A 291 -18.51 13.20 20.38
C ARG A 291 -19.14 11.93 19.78
N LEU A 292 -18.41 11.14 19.00
CA LEU A 292 -18.90 9.84 18.51
C LEU A 292 -19.20 8.89 19.67
N LEU A 293 -18.37 8.88 20.72
CA LEU A 293 -18.63 8.07 21.91
C LEU A 293 -19.91 8.50 22.63
N ALA A 294 -20.16 9.80 22.72
CA ALA A 294 -21.31 10.34 23.43
C ALA A 294 -22.62 10.16 22.64
N ASP A 295 -22.61 10.49 21.34
CA ASP A 295 -23.83 10.62 20.53
C ASP A 295 -24.12 9.32 19.73
N GLU A 296 -23.07 8.58 19.32
CA GLU A 296 -23.12 7.41 18.44
C GLU A 296 -22.24 6.25 18.98
N PRO A 297 -22.51 5.75 20.19
CA PRO A 297 -21.63 4.79 20.89
C PRO A 297 -21.42 3.49 20.13
N GLU A 298 -22.38 3.03 19.33
CA GLU A 298 -22.23 1.84 18.51
C GLU A 298 -21.27 2.08 17.34
N ILE A 299 -21.35 3.22 16.67
CA ILE A 299 -20.41 3.61 15.60
C ILE A 299 -19.00 3.74 16.18
N TYR A 300 -18.88 4.41 17.34
CA TYR A 300 -17.61 4.49 18.05
C TYR A 300 -17.05 3.09 18.36
N ALA A 301 -17.85 2.19 18.91
CA ALA A 301 -17.40 0.83 19.24
C ALA A 301 -16.94 0.04 18.00
N ARG A 302 -17.57 0.24 16.84
CA ARG A 302 -17.22 -0.40 15.56
C ARG A 302 -16.07 0.26 14.84
N THR A 303 -15.64 1.47 15.24
CA THR A 303 -14.45 2.10 14.69
C THR A 303 -13.21 1.44 15.26
N LEU A 304 -12.50 0.65 14.42
CA LEU A 304 -11.33 -0.13 14.85
C LEU A 304 -10.10 0.74 15.09
N TYR A 305 -9.88 1.72 14.22
CA TYR A 305 -8.72 2.61 14.30
C TYR A 305 -8.97 3.93 13.57
N VAL A 306 -8.15 4.90 13.94
CA VAL A 306 -7.97 6.17 13.21
C VAL A 306 -6.67 6.09 12.44
N GLU A 307 -6.63 6.61 11.23
CA GLU A 307 -5.49 6.53 10.33
C GLU A 307 -4.96 7.91 9.98
N GLN A 308 -3.68 8.06 10.06
CA GLN A 308 -2.82 9.17 9.60
C GLN A 308 -3.49 10.57 9.67
N PRO A 309 -3.94 11.03 10.83
CA PRO A 309 -4.52 12.37 10.91
C PRO A 309 -3.46 13.48 10.75
N PHE A 310 -2.24 13.25 11.23
CA PHE A 310 -1.20 14.26 11.35
C PHE A 310 -0.22 14.23 10.17
N PRO A 311 0.56 15.32 9.94
CA PRO A 311 1.55 15.40 8.87
C PRO A 311 2.46 14.17 8.81
N TYR A 312 2.80 13.73 7.59
CA TYR A 312 3.53 12.48 7.40
C TYR A 312 5.00 12.54 7.82
N ASP A 313 5.62 13.72 7.75
CA ASP A 313 7.01 13.92 8.16
C ASP A 313 7.09 14.02 9.69
N LEU A 314 7.33 12.89 10.34
CA LEU A 314 7.38 12.81 11.80
C LEU A 314 8.65 13.45 12.38
N GLU A 315 9.70 13.66 11.61
CA GLU A 315 10.90 14.34 12.08
C GLU A 315 10.66 15.84 12.16
N ALA A 316 10.00 16.40 11.14
CA ALA A 316 9.61 17.81 11.12
C ALA A 316 8.43 18.11 12.06
N HIS A 317 7.54 17.14 12.30
CA HIS A 317 6.30 17.30 13.06
C HIS A 317 6.21 16.25 14.19
N GLN A 318 7.01 16.44 15.24
CA GLN A 318 7.03 15.54 16.42
C GLN A 318 5.83 15.77 17.35
N ILE A 319 4.64 15.43 16.90
CA ILE A 319 3.40 15.59 17.66
C ILE A 319 3.22 14.39 18.61
N ASP A 320 3.03 14.64 19.91
CA ASP A 320 2.62 13.61 20.87
C ASP A 320 1.15 13.25 20.64
N VAL A 321 0.91 12.02 20.17
CA VAL A 321 -0.42 11.56 19.78
C VAL A 321 -1.06 10.60 20.77
N ARG A 322 -0.48 10.44 21.98
CA ARG A 322 -0.97 9.50 23.00
C ARG A 322 -2.39 9.78 23.44
N SER A 323 -2.83 11.03 23.43
CA SER A 323 -4.21 11.39 23.76
C SER A 323 -5.22 10.81 22.76
N VAL A 324 -4.86 10.72 21.48
CA VAL A 324 -5.68 10.12 20.43
C VAL A 324 -5.64 8.59 20.53
N SER A 325 -4.44 8.01 20.65
CA SER A 325 -4.28 6.55 20.72
C SER A 325 -4.87 5.94 22.00
N ALA A 326 -5.05 6.73 23.06
CA ALA A 326 -5.78 6.32 24.27
C ALA A 326 -7.30 6.15 24.02
N ARG A 327 -7.86 6.79 22.97
CA ARG A 327 -9.28 6.70 22.60
C ARG A 327 -9.52 5.60 21.57
N LYS A 328 -8.72 5.59 20.53
CA LYS A 328 -8.76 4.60 19.44
C LYS A 328 -7.35 4.27 18.98
N PRO A 329 -7.07 3.02 18.60
CA PRO A 329 -5.80 2.69 17.95
C PRO A 329 -5.51 3.67 16.81
N LEU A 330 -4.29 4.18 16.76
CA LEU A 330 -3.86 5.19 15.79
C LEU A 330 -2.81 4.59 14.86
N PHE A 331 -3.12 4.53 13.57
CA PHE A 331 -2.30 3.86 12.57
C PHE A 331 -1.55 4.84 11.69
N LEU A 332 -0.25 4.57 11.55
CA LEU A 332 0.63 5.22 10.56
C LEU A 332 0.27 4.70 9.17
N ASP A 333 0.10 5.60 8.19
CA ASP A 333 0.06 5.28 6.77
C ASP A 333 1.18 6.00 6.03
N GLU A 334 0.98 7.23 5.58
CA GLU A 334 2.00 8.00 4.85
C GLU A 334 3.33 8.05 5.60
N SER A 335 3.29 8.18 6.93
CA SER A 335 4.49 8.20 7.78
C SER A 335 5.21 6.86 7.85
N ALA A 336 4.52 5.74 7.64
CA ALA A 336 5.14 4.40 7.68
C ALA A 336 5.80 4.05 6.34
N HIS A 337 6.68 4.90 5.83
CA HIS A 337 7.38 4.61 4.58
C HIS A 337 8.61 3.72 4.78
N ASP A 338 9.15 3.61 6.00
CA ASP A 338 10.13 2.62 6.41
C ASP A 338 10.02 2.27 7.89
N TRP A 339 10.80 1.30 8.35
CA TRP A 339 10.77 0.83 9.73
C TRP A 339 11.30 1.87 10.74
N GLU A 340 12.16 2.79 10.33
CA GLU A 340 12.72 3.85 11.18
C GLU A 340 11.63 4.86 11.54
N PHE A 341 10.80 5.23 10.59
CA PHE A 341 9.61 6.05 10.81
C PHE A 341 8.54 5.33 11.63
N VAL A 342 8.37 4.02 11.45
CA VAL A 342 7.49 3.21 12.33
C VAL A 342 8.00 3.27 13.78
N ARG A 343 9.32 3.15 14.00
CA ARG A 343 9.95 3.28 15.32
C ARG A 343 9.72 4.67 15.90
N LEU A 344 9.97 5.73 15.14
CA LEU A 344 9.73 7.10 15.58
C LEU A 344 8.26 7.34 15.93
N GLY A 345 7.35 6.89 15.08
CA GLY A 345 5.90 6.97 15.33
C GLY A 345 5.50 6.30 16.65
N ARG A 346 6.01 5.09 16.91
CA ARG A 346 5.75 4.41 18.19
C ARG A 346 6.21 5.24 19.40
N ARG A 347 7.36 5.90 19.32
CA ARG A 347 7.87 6.81 20.38
C ARG A 347 6.93 8.00 20.60
N LEU A 348 6.32 8.52 19.54
CA LEU A 348 5.36 9.62 19.59
C LEU A 348 3.96 9.19 20.07
N GLY A 349 3.70 7.87 20.16
CA GLY A 349 2.43 7.34 20.68
C GLY A 349 1.52 6.70 19.63
N TRP A 350 1.99 6.54 18.38
CA TRP A 350 1.26 5.76 17.38
C TRP A 350 1.24 4.28 17.80
N SER A 351 0.13 3.61 17.55
CA SER A 351 -0.10 2.26 18.07
C SER A 351 -0.15 1.16 17.01
N GLY A 352 -0.33 1.49 15.73
CA GLY A 352 -0.41 0.51 14.65
C GLY A 352 0.18 1.01 13.32
N VAL A 353 0.26 0.11 12.34
CA VAL A 353 0.89 0.39 11.04
C VAL A 353 0.03 -0.10 9.88
N ALA A 354 -0.17 0.79 8.89
CA ALA A 354 -0.71 0.45 7.60
C ALA A 354 0.43 0.17 6.60
N LEU A 355 0.66 -1.09 6.30
CA LEU A 355 1.66 -1.53 5.33
C LEU A 355 1.14 -1.37 3.91
N LYS A 356 2.03 -1.02 2.98
CA LYS A 356 1.73 -0.93 1.54
C LYS A 356 2.91 -1.42 0.71
N THR A 357 2.66 -2.30 -0.25
CA THR A 357 3.70 -2.75 -1.21
C THR A 357 4.19 -1.63 -2.12
N CYS A 358 3.41 -0.57 -2.30
CA CYS A 358 3.85 0.61 -3.04
C CYS A 358 4.97 1.41 -2.34
N LYS A 359 5.29 1.09 -1.07
CA LYS A 359 6.47 1.58 -0.34
C LYS A 359 7.61 0.56 -0.38
N THR A 360 7.67 -0.25 -1.43
CA THR A 360 8.47 -1.44 -1.69
C THR A 360 8.03 -2.70 -0.92
N GLN A 361 8.21 -3.87 -1.51
CA GLN A 361 8.01 -5.16 -0.85
C GLN A 361 9.01 -5.34 0.28
N THR A 362 10.28 -4.99 0.01
CA THR A 362 11.37 -5.03 1.00
C THR A 362 11.07 -4.15 2.21
N GLY A 363 10.73 -2.87 2.01
CA GLY A 363 10.40 -1.94 3.09
C GLY A 363 9.17 -2.36 3.89
N ALA A 364 8.13 -2.87 3.20
CA ALA A 364 6.92 -3.39 3.85
C ALA A 364 7.23 -4.60 4.76
N LEU A 365 8.09 -5.52 4.31
CA LEU A 365 8.50 -6.67 5.11
C LEU A 365 9.37 -6.28 6.31
N LEU A 366 10.30 -5.34 6.16
CA LEU A 366 11.11 -4.84 7.27
C LEU A 366 10.25 -4.14 8.32
N SER A 367 9.33 -3.28 7.88
CA SER A 367 8.35 -2.60 8.74
C SER A 367 7.42 -3.60 9.45
N LEU A 368 6.97 -4.65 8.76
CA LEU A 368 6.18 -5.74 9.32
C LEU A 368 6.93 -6.44 10.46
N CYS A 369 8.19 -6.83 10.20
CA CYS A 369 9.01 -7.55 11.18
C CYS A 369 9.24 -6.67 12.42
N TRP A 370 9.59 -5.41 12.21
CA TRP A 370 9.80 -4.47 13.31
C TRP A 370 8.53 -4.25 14.13
N ALA A 371 7.42 -3.94 13.48
CA ALA A 371 6.13 -3.69 14.12
C ALA A 371 5.65 -4.89 14.94
N LYS A 372 5.69 -6.10 14.37
CA LYS A 372 5.30 -7.33 15.08
C LYS A 372 6.17 -7.62 16.29
N ALA A 373 7.49 -7.46 16.14
CA ALA A 373 8.41 -7.65 17.26
C ALA A 373 8.07 -6.71 18.43
N HIS A 374 7.58 -5.50 18.14
CA HIS A 374 7.23 -4.49 19.13
C HIS A 374 5.72 -4.46 19.50
N GLY A 375 4.95 -5.47 19.09
CA GLY A 375 3.54 -5.62 19.46
C GLY A 375 2.59 -4.63 18.81
N MET A 376 2.97 -4.02 17.69
CA MET A 376 2.10 -3.11 16.94
C MET A 376 1.19 -3.90 15.99
N PRO A 377 -0.14 -3.72 16.03
CA PRO A 377 -1.07 -4.30 15.09
C PRO A 377 -0.87 -3.74 13.68
N LEU A 378 -1.22 -4.57 12.69
CA LEU A 378 -0.99 -4.28 11.27
C LEU A 378 -2.30 -4.26 10.49
N MET A 379 -2.37 -3.35 9.52
CA MET A 379 -3.25 -3.44 8.36
C MET A 379 -2.41 -3.45 7.08
N VAL A 380 -2.97 -3.95 5.98
CA VAL A 380 -2.41 -3.76 4.64
C VAL A 380 -3.44 -2.99 3.83
N GLN A 381 -3.01 -1.83 3.33
CA GLN A 381 -3.88 -0.85 2.72
C GLN A 381 -3.52 -0.54 1.29
N ASP A 382 -4.53 -0.15 0.54
CA ASP A 382 -4.52 0.02 -0.90
C ASP A 382 -3.95 1.39 -1.33
N LEU A 383 -3.43 1.44 -2.54
CA LEU A 383 -3.21 2.67 -3.31
C LEU A 383 -4.15 2.67 -4.54
N THR A 384 -5.35 2.10 -4.37
CA THR A 384 -6.27 1.78 -5.47
C THR A 384 -5.61 0.93 -6.57
N ASN A 385 -5.01 -0.19 -6.16
CA ASN A 385 -4.14 -1.05 -6.98
C ASN A 385 -4.91 -1.84 -8.06
N PRO A 386 -4.91 -1.42 -9.34
CA PRO A 386 -5.51 -2.20 -10.41
C PRO A 386 -4.55 -3.27 -10.94
N MET A 387 -5.02 -4.07 -11.89
CA MET A 387 -4.23 -5.00 -12.70
C MET A 387 -3.28 -5.87 -11.85
N LEU A 388 -1.98 -5.94 -12.15
CA LEU A 388 -1.04 -6.76 -11.36
C LEU A 388 -0.76 -6.19 -9.97
N ALA A 389 -0.92 -4.88 -9.76
CA ALA A 389 -0.56 -4.23 -8.50
C ALA A 389 -1.32 -4.75 -7.28
N ILE A 390 -2.55 -5.29 -7.47
CA ILE A 390 -3.33 -5.88 -6.37
C ILE A 390 -2.71 -7.18 -5.84
N ILE A 391 -1.98 -7.94 -6.67
CA ILE A 391 -1.52 -9.29 -6.31
C ILE A 391 -0.48 -9.28 -5.19
N PRO A 392 0.67 -8.57 -5.29
CA PRO A 392 1.61 -8.49 -4.18
C PRO A 392 0.99 -7.87 -2.93
N HIS A 393 0.05 -6.95 -3.11
CA HIS A 393 -0.68 -6.29 -2.03
C HIS A 393 -1.53 -7.29 -1.20
N VAL A 394 -2.40 -8.09 -1.83
CA VAL A 394 -3.20 -9.09 -1.12
C VAL A 394 -2.35 -10.24 -0.58
N ARG A 395 -1.24 -10.57 -1.26
CA ARG A 395 -0.25 -11.55 -0.79
C ARG A 395 0.42 -11.08 0.50
N LEU A 396 0.84 -9.81 0.55
CA LEU A 396 1.37 -9.22 1.78
C LEU A 396 0.34 -9.32 2.92
N ALA A 397 -0.92 -8.96 2.67
CA ALA A 397 -1.98 -9.03 3.68
C ALA A 397 -2.20 -10.45 4.21
N ALA A 398 -2.18 -11.45 3.32
CA ALA A 398 -2.34 -12.86 3.69
C ALA A 398 -1.21 -13.37 4.61
N HIS A 399 0.01 -12.84 4.44
CA HIS A 399 1.17 -13.22 5.23
C HIS A 399 1.46 -12.28 6.41
N ALA A 400 0.89 -11.08 6.42
CA ALA A 400 1.11 -10.11 7.50
C ALA A 400 0.37 -10.46 8.79
N GLY A 401 -0.78 -11.12 8.74
CA GLY A 401 -1.63 -11.34 9.91
C GLY A 401 -2.23 -10.02 10.40
N THR A 402 -2.96 -9.35 9.51
CA THR A 402 -3.65 -8.08 9.78
C THR A 402 -4.75 -8.23 10.83
N ILE A 403 -5.11 -7.13 11.50
CA ILE A 403 -6.22 -7.14 12.46
C ILE A 403 -7.57 -7.44 11.80
N GLN A 404 -7.74 -7.08 10.49
CA GLN A 404 -9.00 -7.33 9.78
C GLN A 404 -8.81 -7.26 8.26
N GLY A 405 -8.28 -8.32 7.64
CA GLY A 405 -8.22 -8.46 6.18
C GLY A 405 -7.38 -7.41 5.46
N VAL A 406 -7.88 -6.87 4.36
CA VAL A 406 -7.13 -6.02 3.42
C VAL A 406 -8.01 -4.95 2.79
N GLU A 407 -7.47 -3.78 2.49
CA GLU A 407 -8.15 -2.78 1.69
C GLU A 407 -7.95 -3.06 0.19
N CYS A 408 -9.04 -3.09 -0.61
CA CYS A 408 -9.00 -3.28 -2.06
C CYS A 408 -10.09 -2.44 -2.73
N ASN A 409 -9.72 -1.38 -3.44
CA ASN A 409 -10.63 -0.36 -3.97
C ASN A 409 -10.56 -0.14 -5.47
N ALA A 410 -9.60 -0.72 -6.20
CA ALA A 410 -9.45 -0.49 -7.63
C ALA A 410 -10.74 -0.76 -8.43
N MET A 411 -11.47 -1.84 -8.10
CA MET A 411 -12.73 -2.21 -8.76
C MET A 411 -13.88 -1.21 -8.52
N GLN A 412 -13.69 -0.29 -7.59
CA GLN A 412 -14.64 0.79 -7.29
C GLN A 412 -14.41 2.00 -8.20
N PHE A 413 -13.14 2.33 -8.42
CA PHE A 413 -12.72 3.53 -9.13
C PHE A 413 -12.38 3.28 -10.61
N TYR A 414 -11.82 2.12 -10.96
CA TYR A 414 -11.51 1.75 -12.34
C TYR A 414 -11.88 0.29 -12.64
N PRO A 415 -13.20 0.00 -12.68
CA PRO A 415 -13.68 -1.37 -12.84
C PRO A 415 -13.19 -2.04 -14.11
N ASP A 416 -12.99 -1.27 -15.20
CA ASP A 416 -12.58 -1.80 -16.49
C ASP A 416 -11.07 -2.03 -16.64
N ALA A 417 -10.26 -1.46 -15.73
CA ALA A 417 -8.80 -1.53 -15.84
C ALA A 417 -8.27 -2.97 -15.75
N SER A 418 -8.92 -3.81 -14.97
CA SER A 418 -8.45 -5.15 -14.60
C SER A 418 -9.20 -6.29 -15.29
N VAL A 419 -10.05 -6.01 -16.29
CA VAL A 419 -10.90 -7.03 -16.95
C VAL A 419 -10.10 -8.19 -17.55
N ILE A 420 -8.86 -7.94 -17.95
CA ILE A 420 -7.98 -8.96 -18.53
C ILE A 420 -7.47 -9.88 -17.42
N GLU A 421 -6.96 -9.32 -16.33
CA GLU A 421 -6.48 -10.06 -15.16
C GLU A 421 -7.60 -10.80 -14.44
N GLU A 422 -8.80 -10.22 -14.41
CA GLU A 422 -10.00 -10.82 -13.81
C GLU A 422 -10.36 -12.18 -14.42
N ARG A 423 -10.09 -12.39 -15.70
CA ARG A 423 -10.36 -13.68 -16.37
C ARG A 423 -9.55 -14.82 -15.76
N VAL A 424 -8.36 -14.52 -15.24
CA VAL A 424 -7.46 -15.49 -14.60
C VAL A 424 -7.65 -15.52 -13.10
N HIS A 425 -7.94 -14.36 -12.49
CA HIS A 425 -8.05 -14.19 -11.04
C HIS A 425 -9.40 -13.54 -10.63
N PRO A 426 -10.54 -14.11 -10.95
CA PRO A 426 -11.84 -13.44 -10.75
C PRO A 426 -12.12 -13.06 -9.29
N GLY A 427 -11.62 -13.83 -8.33
CA GLY A 427 -11.83 -13.59 -6.90
C GLY A 427 -11.10 -12.36 -6.36
N LEU A 428 -10.07 -11.85 -7.07
CA LEU A 428 -9.34 -10.66 -6.66
C LEU A 428 -10.06 -9.37 -7.08
N TYR A 429 -10.72 -9.39 -8.23
CA TYR A 429 -11.33 -8.20 -8.82
C TYR A 429 -12.84 -8.12 -8.60
N ARG A 430 -13.43 -9.17 -8.01
CA ARG A 430 -14.85 -9.23 -7.60
C ARG A 430 -14.96 -9.51 -6.12
N ARG A 431 -15.20 -8.45 -5.34
CA ARG A 431 -15.38 -8.53 -3.87
C ARG A 431 -16.75 -9.10 -3.54
N ARG A 432 -16.95 -10.41 -3.62
CA ARG A 432 -18.22 -11.05 -3.29
C ARG A 432 -18.22 -11.63 -1.88
N GLY A 433 -19.32 -11.49 -1.16
CA GLY A 433 -19.41 -11.92 0.24
C GLY A 433 -18.51 -11.14 1.21
N GLY A 434 -18.07 -9.94 0.83
CA GLY A 434 -17.20 -9.10 1.64
C GLY A 434 -15.75 -9.57 1.72
N VAL A 435 -15.30 -10.40 0.77
CA VAL A 435 -13.93 -10.94 0.73
C VAL A 435 -13.31 -10.81 -0.66
N VAL A 436 -11.98 -10.88 -0.70
CA VAL A 436 -11.19 -11.25 -1.89
C VAL A 436 -10.73 -12.69 -1.75
N ASP A 437 -10.74 -13.45 -2.85
CA ASP A 437 -10.35 -14.86 -2.91
C ASP A 437 -9.01 -15.00 -3.64
N LEU A 438 -8.01 -15.51 -2.92
CA LEU A 438 -6.64 -15.69 -3.36
C LEU A 438 -6.38 -17.09 -3.96
N SER A 439 -7.37 -17.95 -4.05
CA SER A 439 -7.22 -19.38 -4.43
C SER A 439 -6.62 -19.59 -5.83
N THR A 440 -6.71 -18.59 -6.70
CA THR A 440 -6.13 -18.62 -8.05
C THR A 440 -4.67 -18.18 -8.10
N LEU A 441 -4.14 -17.57 -7.03
CA LEU A 441 -2.73 -17.19 -6.90
C LEU A 441 -1.93 -18.45 -6.55
N ARG A 442 -1.26 -19.00 -7.56
CA ARG A 442 -0.53 -20.27 -7.46
C ARG A 442 0.65 -20.29 -8.41
N GLY A 443 1.61 -21.13 -8.11
CA GLY A 443 2.85 -21.25 -8.89
C GLY A 443 3.99 -20.48 -8.23
N SER A 444 4.96 -20.08 -9.02
CA SER A 444 6.15 -19.36 -8.55
C SER A 444 5.95 -17.85 -8.44
N GLY A 445 6.90 -17.19 -7.81
CA GLY A 445 6.86 -15.74 -7.63
C GLY A 445 5.69 -15.31 -6.77
N PHE A 446 4.96 -14.28 -7.20
CA PHE A 446 3.70 -13.87 -6.57
C PHE A 446 2.48 -14.66 -7.07
N GLY A 447 2.65 -15.58 -8.03
CA GLY A 447 1.55 -16.33 -8.62
C GLY A 447 0.76 -15.54 -9.66
N TYR A 448 1.39 -14.61 -10.35
CA TYR A 448 0.76 -13.73 -11.33
C TYR A 448 0.10 -14.44 -12.51
N ARG A 449 0.71 -15.52 -13.02
CA ARG A 449 0.26 -16.23 -14.23
C ARG A 449 0.18 -15.31 -15.45
N VAL A 450 1.23 -14.51 -15.67
CA VAL A 450 1.24 -13.40 -16.66
C VAL A 450 0.98 -13.90 -18.08
N ASP A 451 1.48 -15.09 -18.43
CA ASP A 451 1.28 -15.70 -19.77
C ASP A 451 -0.20 -16.04 -20.02
N GLU A 452 -0.92 -16.47 -18.98
CA GLU A 452 -2.35 -16.75 -19.07
C GLU A 452 -3.17 -15.45 -19.13
N ILE A 453 -2.73 -14.39 -18.42
CA ILE A 453 -3.35 -13.06 -18.49
C ILE A 453 -3.21 -12.49 -19.90
N GLY A 454 -2.04 -12.58 -20.51
CA GLY A 454 -1.82 -12.18 -21.89
C GLY A 454 -2.10 -10.69 -22.19
N ARG A 455 -1.92 -9.78 -21.22
CA ARG A 455 -2.10 -8.34 -21.43
C ARG A 455 -1.06 -7.80 -22.42
N LYS A 456 -1.53 -7.15 -23.48
CA LYS A 456 -0.65 -6.40 -24.38
C LYS A 456 -0.16 -5.13 -23.68
N LEU A 457 1.14 -4.93 -23.69
CA LEU A 457 1.79 -3.76 -23.08
C LEU A 457 2.14 -2.72 -24.14
N PRO A 458 2.15 -1.42 -23.79
CA PRO A 458 2.80 -0.39 -24.60
C PRO A 458 4.27 -0.74 -24.83
N GLU A 459 4.89 -0.09 -25.82
CA GLU A 459 6.35 -0.22 -26.02
C GLU A 459 7.10 0.10 -24.71
N ALA A 460 8.17 -0.65 -24.46
CA ALA A 460 9.04 -0.39 -23.32
C ALA A 460 9.77 0.95 -23.51
N SER A 461 9.85 1.74 -22.44
CA SER A 461 10.51 3.04 -22.41
C SER A 461 11.90 2.96 -21.82
#